data_8288965cb9b5ac76e8c96a43e77fdcb6
#
_entry.id   8288965cb9b5ac76e8c96a43e77fdcb6
#
_cell.length_a   1.000
_cell.length_b   1.000
_cell.length_c   1.000
_cell.angle_alpha   90.00
_cell.angle_beta   90.00
_cell.angle_gamma   90.00
#
_symmetry.space_group_name_H-M   'P 1'
#
loop_
_entity.id
_entity.type
_entity.pdbx_description
1 polymer ?
#
loop_
_entity_poly.entity_id
_entity_poly.type
_entity_poly.pdbx_seq_one_letter_code
_entity_poly.pdbx_strand_id
1 'polypeptide(L)'
;MIQNYARPRRDATDLTRRNIMEDFPEIAMVPDAALREKVVDAWVYALCCSDFTRIAEIPPDGNPGAPVLRRGTQADHLRGVFRYARAIGVEFEQAYPETRIDWNILLAGAACHDVGKPYEFDPANRRRWSAAPAESGFPTFRHSVFGMHVCLTVGLPDEVAHIAVGHSFEGQHMGVSAECMIVRQADHGWWHVAAALGLVKPDTMAGLAANLTARHPAE
;
A
#
# COMPACT_ATOMS: atom_id res chain seq x y z
N MET A 1 31.71 -3.02 1.84
CA MET A 1 30.60 -3.65 2.60
C MET A 1 29.34 -3.61 1.74
N ILE A 2 28.66 -4.73 1.55
CA ILE A 2 27.38 -4.79 0.83
C ILE A 2 26.34 -4.13 1.75
N GLN A 3 25.80 -2.98 1.37
CA GLN A 3 24.80 -2.26 2.13
C GLN A 3 23.41 -2.87 1.88
N ASN A 4 22.73 -3.33 2.94
CA ASN A 4 21.37 -3.85 2.84
C ASN A 4 20.36 -2.72 3.06
N TYR A 5 19.88 -2.16 1.97
CA TYR A 5 18.91 -1.05 1.97
C TYR A 5 17.49 -1.45 2.40
N ALA A 6 17.21 -2.74 2.49
CA ALA A 6 15.91 -3.25 2.93
C ALA A 6 15.79 -3.37 4.46
N ARG A 7 16.75 -2.84 5.21
CA ARG A 7 16.74 -2.80 6.67
C ARG A 7 16.56 -1.39 7.18
N PRO A 8 16.03 -1.22 8.41
CA PRO A 8 15.95 0.08 9.07
C PRO A 8 17.31 0.79 9.09
N ARG A 9 17.30 2.06 8.72
CA ARG A 9 18.47 2.94 8.69
C ARG A 9 18.54 3.83 9.93
N ARG A 10 17.47 3.84 10.72
CA ARG A 10 17.34 4.58 11.98
C ARG A 10 16.49 3.81 12.96
N ASP A 11 16.61 4.13 14.24
CA ASP A 11 15.79 3.55 15.29
C ASP A 11 14.37 4.13 15.26
N ALA A 12 13.43 3.31 15.67
CA ALA A 12 12.06 3.73 15.90
C ALA A 12 11.99 4.60 17.16
N THR A 13 11.12 5.60 17.14
CA THR A 13 10.85 6.46 18.31
C THR A 13 9.35 6.49 18.61
N ASP A 14 8.99 6.89 19.85
CA ASP A 14 7.59 7.12 20.22
C ASP A 14 6.93 8.17 19.30
N LEU A 15 7.70 9.15 18.82
CA LEU A 15 7.23 10.14 17.87
C LEU A 15 6.84 9.48 16.54
N THR A 16 7.63 8.51 16.06
CA THR A 16 7.29 7.76 14.82
C THR A 16 5.93 7.07 14.94
N ARG A 17 5.68 6.39 16.08
CA ARG A 17 4.39 5.72 16.32
C ARG A 17 3.22 6.72 16.41
N ARG A 18 3.40 7.84 17.11
CA ARG A 18 2.39 8.90 17.19
C ARG A 18 2.08 9.48 15.81
N ASN A 19 3.08 9.80 15.02
CA ASN A 19 2.92 10.32 13.67
C ASN A 19 2.09 9.38 12.78
N ILE A 20 2.32 8.06 12.87
CA ILE A 20 1.55 7.05 12.13
C ILE A 20 0.08 7.11 12.53
N MET A 21 -0.23 7.13 13.81
CA MET A 21 -1.61 7.16 14.30
C MET A 21 -2.32 8.49 14.04
N GLU A 22 -1.58 9.61 13.98
CA GLU A 22 -2.12 10.91 13.54
C GLU A 22 -2.43 10.92 12.05
N ASP A 23 -1.54 10.39 11.20
CA ASP A 23 -1.70 10.37 9.75
C ASP A 23 -2.75 9.33 9.31
N PHE A 24 -2.87 8.21 10.03
CA PHE A 24 -3.73 7.09 9.69
C PHE A 24 -4.53 6.55 10.91
N PRO A 25 -5.44 7.35 11.48
CA PRO A 25 -6.20 6.97 12.68
C PRO A 25 -7.12 5.78 12.47
N GLU A 26 -7.49 5.45 11.22
CA GLU A 26 -8.31 4.28 10.90
C GLU A 26 -7.66 2.94 11.29
N ILE A 27 -6.34 2.89 11.52
CA ILE A 27 -5.67 1.70 12.08
C ILE A 27 -6.32 1.27 13.41
N ALA A 28 -6.85 2.22 14.20
CA ALA A 28 -7.59 1.92 15.42
C ALA A 28 -8.85 1.06 15.22
N MET A 29 -9.34 0.95 13.98
CA MET A 29 -10.50 0.12 13.64
C MET A 29 -10.16 -1.36 13.39
N VAL A 30 -8.89 -1.76 13.35
CA VAL A 30 -8.49 -3.18 13.31
C VAL A 30 -8.93 -3.81 14.64
N PRO A 31 -9.81 -4.83 14.62
CA PRO A 31 -10.47 -5.30 15.85
C PRO A 31 -9.50 -5.92 16.86
N ASP A 32 -8.62 -6.82 16.40
CA ASP A 32 -7.63 -7.46 17.25
C ASP A 32 -6.51 -6.46 17.63
N ALA A 33 -6.31 -6.28 18.94
CA ALA A 33 -5.36 -5.31 19.48
C ALA A 33 -3.90 -5.69 19.16
N ALA A 34 -3.56 -6.98 19.23
CA ALA A 34 -2.21 -7.44 18.94
C ALA A 34 -1.87 -7.28 17.45
N LEU A 35 -2.83 -7.59 16.57
CA LEU A 35 -2.70 -7.39 15.14
C LEU A 35 -2.56 -5.91 14.80
N ARG A 36 -3.34 -5.04 15.44
CA ARG A 36 -3.27 -3.58 15.29
C ARG A 36 -1.89 -3.02 15.64
N GLU A 37 -1.28 -3.48 16.74
CA GLU A 37 0.08 -3.07 17.10
C GLU A 37 1.10 -3.51 16.04
N LYS A 38 0.96 -4.70 15.48
CA LYS A 38 1.82 -5.17 14.38
C LYS A 38 1.63 -4.36 13.10
N VAL A 39 0.43 -3.88 12.80
CA VAL A 39 0.20 -2.95 11.68
C VAL A 39 0.98 -1.64 11.90
N VAL A 40 0.96 -1.11 13.13
CA VAL A 40 1.78 0.06 13.47
C VAL A 40 3.27 -0.25 13.34
N ASP A 41 3.72 -1.42 13.82
CA ASP A 41 5.12 -1.87 13.68
C ASP A 41 5.55 -1.98 12.22
N ALA A 42 4.67 -2.42 11.32
CA ALA A 42 4.94 -2.47 9.89
C ALA A 42 5.22 -1.07 9.30
N TRP A 43 4.41 -0.08 9.64
CA TRP A 43 4.64 1.30 9.22
C TRP A 43 5.90 1.90 9.85
N VAL A 44 6.16 1.61 11.14
CA VAL A 44 7.41 2.01 11.81
C VAL A 44 8.61 1.44 11.06
N TYR A 45 8.60 0.14 10.75
CA TYR A 45 9.68 -0.53 10.02
C TYR A 45 9.90 0.11 8.66
N ALA A 46 8.83 0.29 7.89
CA ALA A 46 8.90 0.85 6.54
C ALA A 46 9.42 2.29 6.52
N LEU A 47 8.94 3.15 7.43
CA LEU A 47 9.44 4.52 7.57
C LEU A 47 10.92 4.53 8.00
N CYS A 48 11.33 3.65 8.91
CA CYS A 48 12.74 3.54 9.32
C CYS A 48 13.66 3.04 8.19
N CYS A 49 13.13 2.39 7.15
CA CYS A 49 13.86 2.02 5.93
C CYS A 49 13.98 3.16 4.91
N SER A 50 13.42 4.34 5.18
CA SER A 50 13.36 5.47 4.25
C SER A 50 13.79 6.78 4.92
N ASP A 51 13.87 7.86 4.15
CA ASP A 51 14.10 9.21 4.68
C ASP A 51 12.80 9.86 5.21
N PHE A 52 11.64 9.30 4.91
CA PHE A 52 10.35 9.81 5.40
C PHE A 52 10.16 9.56 6.89
N THR A 53 9.63 10.54 7.61
CA THR A 53 9.33 10.46 9.06
C THR A 53 7.83 10.29 9.35
N ARG A 54 6.99 10.57 8.34
CA ARG A 54 5.52 10.50 8.40
C ARG A 54 4.97 9.91 7.10
N ILE A 55 3.80 9.28 7.18
CA ILE A 55 3.07 8.79 6.00
C ILE A 55 2.66 9.97 5.10
N ALA A 56 2.28 11.10 5.69
CA ALA A 56 1.87 12.30 4.98
C ALA A 56 3.00 12.97 4.17
N GLU A 57 4.26 12.63 4.39
CA GLU A 57 5.39 13.12 3.59
C GLU A 57 5.57 12.36 2.27
N ILE A 58 4.99 11.16 2.16
CA ILE A 58 5.10 10.34 0.95
C ILE A 58 4.23 10.94 -0.15
N PRO A 59 4.75 11.09 -1.38
CA PRO A 59 3.98 11.61 -2.50
C PRO A 59 2.66 10.85 -2.73
N PRO A 60 1.58 11.55 -3.10
CA PRO A 60 0.27 10.95 -3.35
C PRO A 60 0.18 10.33 -4.75
N ASP A 61 1.13 9.50 -5.09
CA ASP A 61 1.26 8.86 -6.39
C ASP A 61 0.86 7.37 -6.28
N GLY A 62 0.24 6.83 -7.33
CA GLY A 62 -0.03 5.39 -7.44
C GLY A 62 1.27 4.60 -7.51
N ASN A 63 2.09 4.98 -8.50
CA ASN A 63 3.49 4.57 -8.63
C ASN A 63 4.33 5.84 -8.80
N PRO A 64 5.67 5.78 -8.62
CA PRO A 64 6.48 6.97 -8.83
C PRO A 64 6.22 7.62 -10.19
N GLY A 65 5.51 8.78 -10.16
CA GLY A 65 5.20 9.60 -11.32
C GLY A 65 3.92 9.25 -12.07
N ALA A 66 3.13 8.20 -11.69
CA ALA A 66 1.88 7.90 -12.42
C ALA A 66 0.99 6.85 -11.72
N PRO A 67 -0.31 7.13 -11.49
CA PRO A 67 -0.96 8.43 -11.56
C PRO A 67 -0.56 9.32 -10.38
N VAL A 68 -0.68 10.63 -10.51
CA VAL A 68 -0.34 11.61 -9.46
C VAL A 68 -1.57 12.43 -9.11
N LEU A 69 -1.93 12.51 -7.83
CA LEU A 69 -2.98 13.41 -7.37
C LEU A 69 -2.53 14.88 -7.45
N ARG A 70 -3.46 15.77 -7.76
CA ARG A 70 -3.21 17.23 -7.77
C ARG A 70 -3.02 17.80 -6.36
N ARG A 71 -3.57 17.11 -5.35
CA ARG A 71 -3.53 17.51 -3.94
C ARG A 71 -3.70 16.28 -3.04
N GLY A 72 -3.37 16.43 -1.78
CA GLY A 72 -3.44 15.35 -0.79
C GLY A 72 -2.07 14.70 -0.57
N THR A 73 -2.07 13.68 0.21
CA THR A 73 -0.89 12.92 0.64
C THR A 73 -1.16 11.42 0.52
N GLN A 74 -0.13 10.60 0.71
CA GLN A 74 -0.31 9.16 0.81
C GLN A 74 -1.25 8.77 1.98
N ALA A 75 -1.25 9.55 3.07
CA ALA A 75 -2.17 9.32 4.19
C ALA A 75 -3.64 9.46 3.75
N ASP A 76 -3.97 10.46 2.91
CA ASP A 76 -5.34 10.63 2.40
C ASP A 76 -5.78 9.47 1.53
N HIS A 77 -4.88 8.96 0.67
CA HIS A 77 -5.13 7.77 -0.15
C HIS A 77 -5.40 6.53 0.72
N LEU A 78 -4.50 6.23 1.66
CA LEU A 78 -4.62 5.08 2.56
C LEU A 78 -5.94 5.08 3.34
N ARG A 79 -6.29 6.23 3.92
CA ARG A 79 -7.55 6.42 4.67
C ARG A 79 -8.76 6.20 3.77
N GLY A 80 -8.70 6.69 2.54
CA GLY A 80 -9.75 6.50 1.54
C GLY A 80 -9.91 5.04 1.16
N VAL A 81 -8.84 4.35 0.80
CA VAL A 81 -8.85 2.92 0.45
C VAL A 81 -9.32 2.05 1.61
N PHE A 82 -8.87 2.33 2.83
CA PHE A 82 -9.32 1.62 4.03
C PHE A 82 -10.86 1.72 4.21
N ARG A 83 -11.40 2.93 4.09
CA ARG A 83 -12.85 3.16 4.21
C ARG A 83 -13.64 2.51 3.09
N TYR A 84 -13.12 2.51 1.86
CA TYR A 84 -13.71 1.84 0.72
C TYR A 84 -13.73 0.31 0.92
N ALA A 85 -12.61 -0.28 1.31
CA ALA A 85 -12.52 -1.71 1.58
C ALA A 85 -13.53 -2.14 2.66
N ARG A 86 -13.60 -1.35 3.75
CA ARG A 86 -14.60 -1.58 4.80
C ARG A 86 -16.04 -1.50 4.27
N ALA A 87 -16.36 -0.49 3.46
CA ALA A 87 -17.71 -0.33 2.91
C ALA A 87 -18.08 -1.47 1.96
N ILE A 88 -17.16 -1.93 1.11
CA ILE A 88 -17.36 -3.10 0.25
C ILE A 88 -17.65 -4.33 1.11
N GLY A 89 -16.85 -4.60 2.13
CA GLY A 89 -17.06 -5.75 3.01
C GLY A 89 -18.42 -5.74 3.70
N VAL A 90 -18.82 -4.60 4.26
CA VAL A 90 -20.13 -4.43 4.89
C VAL A 90 -21.27 -4.71 3.91
N GLU A 91 -21.20 -4.18 2.70
CA GLU A 91 -22.23 -4.37 1.68
C GLU A 91 -22.39 -5.83 1.28
N PHE A 92 -21.27 -6.54 1.08
CA PHE A 92 -21.33 -7.96 0.71
C PHE A 92 -21.89 -8.84 1.83
N GLU A 93 -21.55 -8.60 3.10
CA GLU A 93 -22.16 -9.36 4.22
C GLU A 93 -23.65 -9.04 4.42
N GLN A 94 -24.07 -7.80 4.10
CA GLN A 94 -25.50 -7.45 4.15
C GLN A 94 -26.30 -8.06 3.00
N ALA A 95 -25.76 -8.02 1.79
CA ALA A 95 -26.42 -8.57 0.60
C ALA A 95 -26.41 -10.12 0.59
N TYR A 96 -25.39 -10.73 1.16
CA TYR A 96 -25.17 -12.18 1.16
C TYR A 96 -24.77 -12.65 2.57
N PRO A 97 -25.76 -12.85 3.49
CA PRO A 97 -25.48 -13.16 4.90
C PRO A 97 -24.73 -14.49 5.14
N GLU A 98 -24.66 -15.36 4.14
CA GLU A 98 -23.87 -16.60 4.18
C GLU A 98 -22.37 -16.36 3.98
N THR A 99 -21.96 -15.20 3.44
CA THR A 99 -20.54 -14.87 3.27
C THR A 99 -19.88 -14.59 4.61
N ARG A 100 -18.57 -14.81 4.66
CA ARG A 100 -17.77 -14.50 5.84
C ARG A 100 -16.52 -13.77 5.40
N ILE A 101 -16.32 -12.60 5.98
CA ILE A 101 -15.13 -11.77 5.79
C ILE A 101 -14.34 -11.81 7.11
N ASP A 102 -13.05 -12.11 7.02
CA ASP A 102 -12.17 -11.91 8.16
C ASP A 102 -11.85 -10.42 8.31
N TRP A 103 -12.57 -9.75 9.19
CA TRP A 103 -12.43 -8.32 9.44
C TRP A 103 -11.06 -7.93 9.98
N ASN A 104 -10.37 -8.83 10.69
CA ASN A 104 -9.00 -8.59 11.12
C ASN A 104 -8.06 -8.55 9.91
N ILE A 105 -8.17 -9.53 9.04
CA ILE A 105 -7.33 -9.63 7.84
C ILE A 105 -7.68 -8.52 6.84
N LEU A 106 -8.97 -8.27 6.59
CA LEU A 106 -9.40 -7.22 5.68
C LEU A 106 -8.85 -5.84 6.10
N LEU A 107 -9.07 -5.46 7.36
CA LEU A 107 -8.70 -4.12 7.82
C LEU A 107 -7.19 -3.96 8.04
N ALA A 108 -6.50 -4.99 8.55
CA ALA A 108 -5.03 -4.98 8.61
C ALA A 108 -4.40 -4.97 7.21
N GLY A 109 -4.95 -5.74 6.27
CA GLY A 109 -4.52 -5.75 4.88
C GLY A 109 -4.75 -4.41 4.18
N ALA A 110 -5.92 -3.81 4.36
CA ALA A 110 -6.20 -2.46 3.84
C ALA A 110 -5.27 -1.40 4.45
N ALA A 111 -4.89 -1.55 5.73
CA ALA A 111 -3.92 -0.66 6.38
C ALA A 111 -2.48 -0.86 5.87
N CYS A 112 -2.13 -2.06 5.41
CA CYS A 112 -0.77 -2.43 5.00
C CYS A 112 -0.59 -2.53 3.48
N HIS A 113 -1.62 -2.35 2.63
CA HIS A 113 -1.50 -2.58 1.19
C HIS A 113 -0.34 -1.80 0.57
N ASP A 114 -0.16 -0.56 0.97
CA ASP A 114 0.86 0.37 0.48
C ASP A 114 2.04 0.57 1.46
N VAL A 115 2.21 -0.30 2.47
CA VAL A 115 3.25 -0.13 3.50
C VAL A 115 4.68 -0.15 2.93
N GLY A 116 4.87 -0.63 1.72
CA GLY A 116 6.15 -0.61 1.03
C GLY A 116 6.49 0.71 0.31
N LYS A 117 5.55 1.65 0.19
CA LYS A 117 5.77 2.93 -0.52
C LYS A 117 6.89 3.79 0.06
N PRO A 118 7.11 3.88 1.39
CA PRO A 118 8.26 4.61 1.90
C PRO A 118 9.59 4.18 1.25
N TYR A 119 9.77 2.89 0.99
CA TYR A 119 10.97 2.36 0.34
C TYR A 119 11.01 2.68 -1.16
N GLU A 120 9.91 2.48 -1.89
CA GLU A 120 9.83 2.71 -3.35
C GLU A 120 9.99 4.20 -3.70
N PHE A 121 9.46 5.09 -2.87
CA PHE A 121 9.52 6.54 -3.06
C PHE A 121 10.74 7.20 -2.43
N ASP A 122 11.51 6.47 -1.63
CA ASP A 122 12.69 7.02 -0.95
C ASP A 122 13.68 7.67 -1.93
N PRO A 123 14.01 8.97 -1.76
CA PRO A 123 14.89 9.68 -2.68
C PRO A 123 16.27 9.03 -2.81
N ALA A 124 16.82 8.45 -1.74
CA ALA A 124 18.11 7.79 -1.77
C ALA A 124 18.06 6.48 -2.59
N ASN A 125 17.02 5.68 -2.41
CA ASN A 125 16.82 4.48 -3.21
C ASN A 125 16.63 4.81 -4.69
N ARG A 126 15.80 5.81 -5.00
CA ARG A 126 15.55 6.22 -6.38
C ARG A 126 16.80 6.74 -7.09
N ARG A 127 17.63 7.54 -6.40
CA ARG A 127 18.94 7.99 -6.94
C ARG A 127 19.85 6.79 -7.23
N ARG A 128 19.93 5.83 -6.30
CA ARG A 128 20.76 4.63 -6.47
C ARG A 128 20.30 3.79 -7.66
N TRP A 129 19.01 3.55 -7.82
CA TRP A 129 18.47 2.76 -8.93
C TRP A 129 18.63 3.46 -10.28
N SER A 130 18.43 4.78 -10.33
CA SER A 130 18.60 5.54 -11.58
C SER A 130 20.06 5.67 -12.01
N ALA A 131 21.02 5.57 -11.08
CA ALA A 131 22.45 5.63 -11.40
C ALA A 131 22.94 4.35 -12.10
N ALA A 132 22.36 3.18 -11.82
CA ALA A 132 22.76 1.90 -12.38
C ALA A 132 21.54 0.98 -12.60
N PRO A 133 20.59 1.35 -13.48
CA PRO A 133 19.33 0.61 -13.64
C PRO A 133 19.53 -0.80 -14.22
N ALA A 134 20.56 -1.02 -15.01
CA ALA A 134 20.88 -2.34 -15.56
C ALA A 134 21.38 -3.33 -14.49
N GLU A 135 21.96 -2.83 -13.40
CA GLU A 135 22.49 -3.63 -12.31
C GLU A 135 21.47 -3.82 -11.19
N SER A 136 20.70 -2.78 -10.86
CA SER A 136 19.82 -2.76 -9.71
C SER A 136 18.34 -2.98 -10.03
N GLY A 137 17.93 -2.86 -11.29
CA GLY A 137 16.53 -2.65 -11.66
C GLY A 137 16.04 -1.23 -11.33
N PHE A 138 14.86 -0.83 -11.87
CA PHE A 138 14.27 0.47 -11.58
C PHE A 138 12.74 0.41 -11.56
N PRO A 139 12.14 0.28 -10.39
CA PRO A 139 12.74 0.06 -9.05
C PRO A 139 13.32 -1.36 -8.90
N THR A 140 14.23 -1.55 -7.96
CA THR A 140 14.71 -2.90 -7.58
C THR A 140 13.56 -3.74 -7.03
N PHE A 141 12.74 -3.14 -6.16
CA PHE A 141 11.52 -3.72 -5.61
C PHE A 141 10.38 -2.70 -5.70
N ARG A 142 9.23 -3.18 -6.15
CA ARG A 142 7.97 -2.46 -6.08
C ARG A 142 7.48 -2.40 -4.62
N HIS A 143 6.64 -1.38 -4.30
CA HIS A 143 6.05 -1.24 -2.96
C HIS A 143 5.29 -2.50 -2.51
N SER A 144 4.57 -3.17 -3.41
CA SER A 144 3.85 -4.39 -3.13
C SER A 144 4.77 -5.52 -2.64
N VAL A 145 5.90 -5.72 -3.31
CA VAL A 145 6.89 -6.75 -2.94
C VAL A 145 7.61 -6.38 -1.64
N PHE A 146 8.02 -5.12 -1.51
CA PHE A 146 8.63 -4.65 -0.26
C PHE A 146 7.64 -4.64 0.90
N GLY A 147 6.36 -4.32 0.65
CA GLY A 147 5.29 -4.39 1.63
C GLY A 147 5.08 -5.78 2.18
N MET A 148 5.08 -6.81 1.33
CA MET A 148 5.08 -8.21 1.76
C MET A 148 6.26 -8.52 2.69
N HIS A 149 7.49 -8.12 2.30
CA HIS A 149 8.67 -8.29 3.14
C HIS A 149 8.50 -7.63 4.51
N VAL A 150 7.99 -6.41 4.57
CA VAL A 150 7.73 -5.68 5.82
C VAL A 150 6.74 -6.45 6.69
N CYS A 151 5.59 -6.85 6.15
CA CYS A 151 4.56 -7.58 6.88
C CYS A 151 5.10 -8.86 7.52
N LEU A 152 5.83 -9.67 6.75
CA LEU A 152 6.43 -10.90 7.25
C LEU A 152 7.52 -10.63 8.30
N THR A 153 8.32 -9.58 8.12
CA THR A 153 9.41 -9.23 9.04
C THR A 153 8.91 -8.84 10.42
N VAL A 154 7.77 -8.13 10.51
CA VAL A 154 7.17 -7.75 11.79
C VAL A 154 6.25 -8.83 12.38
N GLY A 155 6.09 -9.95 11.68
CA GLY A 155 5.27 -11.09 12.10
C GLY A 155 3.77 -10.84 11.98
N LEU A 156 3.33 -10.07 10.98
CA LEU A 156 1.94 -10.06 10.53
C LEU A 156 1.58 -11.42 9.90
N PRO A 157 0.30 -11.85 9.94
CA PRO A 157 -0.15 -13.06 9.25
C PRO A 157 0.17 -13.06 7.76
N ASP A 158 0.37 -14.25 7.19
CA ASP A 158 0.64 -14.43 5.76
C ASP A 158 -0.46 -13.84 4.88
N GLU A 159 -1.71 -13.86 5.35
CA GLU A 159 -2.88 -13.28 4.67
C GLU A 159 -2.77 -11.76 4.53
N VAL A 160 -2.20 -11.05 5.52
CA VAL A 160 -1.94 -9.61 5.42
C VAL A 160 -0.79 -9.34 4.44
N ALA A 161 0.27 -10.14 4.51
CA ALA A 161 1.38 -10.07 3.56
C ALA A 161 0.92 -10.38 2.13
N HIS A 162 0.00 -11.35 1.96
CA HIS A 162 -0.66 -11.67 0.71
C HIS A 162 -1.41 -10.47 0.13
N ILE A 163 -2.16 -9.73 0.96
CA ILE A 163 -2.85 -8.50 0.52
C ILE A 163 -1.83 -7.45 0.08
N ALA A 164 -0.74 -7.26 0.82
CA ALA A 164 0.28 -6.28 0.48
C ALA A 164 0.91 -6.54 -0.89
N VAL A 165 1.13 -7.80 -1.29
CA VAL A 165 1.66 -8.13 -2.62
C VAL A 165 0.55 -8.27 -3.67
N GLY A 166 -0.63 -8.76 -3.29
CA GLY A 166 -1.70 -9.14 -4.19
C GLY A 166 -2.61 -8.00 -4.64
N HIS A 167 -2.63 -6.86 -3.90
CA HIS A 167 -3.52 -5.74 -4.24
C HIS A 167 -3.13 -5.04 -5.55
N SER A 168 -1.86 -5.05 -5.92
CA SER A 168 -1.28 -4.37 -7.07
C SER A 168 -1.13 -5.31 -8.29
N PHE A 169 -0.35 -4.88 -9.29
CA PHE A 169 -0.11 -5.63 -10.53
C PHE A 169 0.43 -7.04 -10.30
N GLU A 170 1.27 -7.21 -9.30
CA GLU A 170 1.88 -8.49 -8.93
C GLU A 170 0.83 -9.56 -8.61
N GLY A 171 -0.32 -9.17 -8.07
CA GLY A 171 -1.46 -10.05 -7.81
C GLY A 171 -2.13 -10.65 -9.05
N GLN A 172 -1.79 -10.19 -10.26
CA GLN A 172 -2.28 -10.82 -11.51
C GLN A 172 -1.67 -12.21 -11.75
N HIS A 173 -0.55 -12.51 -11.09
CA HIS A 173 0.19 -13.76 -11.25
C HIS A 173 -0.07 -14.77 -10.12
N MET A 174 -1.06 -14.51 -9.27
CA MET A 174 -1.37 -15.36 -8.11
C MET A 174 -2.89 -15.40 -7.85
N GLY A 175 -3.36 -16.48 -7.26
CA GLY A 175 -4.72 -16.53 -6.73
C GLY A 175 -4.85 -15.58 -5.54
N VAL A 176 -5.88 -14.74 -5.51
CA VAL A 176 -6.08 -13.77 -4.43
C VAL A 176 -7.27 -14.16 -3.55
N SER A 177 -7.16 -13.91 -2.23
CA SER A 177 -8.25 -14.12 -1.28
C SER A 177 -9.39 -13.11 -1.49
N ALA A 178 -10.55 -13.34 -0.87
CA ALA A 178 -11.67 -12.40 -0.92
C ALA A 178 -11.29 -11.05 -0.33
N GLU A 179 -10.60 -11.01 0.80
CA GLU A 179 -10.11 -9.80 1.45
C GLU A 179 -9.09 -9.05 0.56
N CYS A 180 -8.19 -9.79 -0.08
CA CYS A 180 -7.24 -9.22 -1.04
C CYS A 180 -7.98 -8.61 -2.25
N MET A 181 -9.00 -9.29 -2.78
CA MET A 181 -9.82 -8.77 -3.87
C MET A 181 -10.56 -7.50 -3.46
N ILE A 182 -11.14 -7.45 -2.25
CA ILE A 182 -11.82 -6.26 -1.73
C ILE A 182 -10.84 -5.09 -1.64
N VAL A 183 -9.66 -5.26 -1.06
CA VAL A 183 -8.66 -4.19 -0.94
C VAL A 183 -8.20 -3.72 -2.33
N ARG A 184 -7.94 -4.65 -3.25
CA ARG A 184 -7.57 -4.34 -4.63
C ARG A 184 -8.63 -3.51 -5.35
N GLN A 185 -9.92 -3.87 -5.21
CA GLN A 185 -11.01 -3.10 -5.84
C GLN A 185 -11.19 -1.73 -5.16
N ALA A 186 -10.99 -1.64 -3.85
CA ALA A 186 -11.01 -0.38 -3.13
C ALA A 186 -9.91 0.58 -3.60
N ASP A 187 -8.68 0.08 -3.77
CA ASP A 187 -7.54 0.86 -4.28
C ASP A 187 -7.76 1.31 -5.72
N HIS A 188 -8.11 0.38 -6.62
CA HIS A 188 -8.40 0.73 -8.01
C HIS A 188 -9.60 1.69 -8.13
N GLY A 189 -10.67 1.44 -7.36
CA GLY A 189 -11.84 2.32 -7.31
C GLY A 189 -11.49 3.74 -6.87
N TRP A 190 -10.63 3.87 -5.88
CA TRP A 190 -10.12 5.17 -5.43
C TRP A 190 -9.49 5.95 -6.59
N TRP A 191 -8.55 5.35 -7.31
CA TRP A 191 -7.86 6.00 -8.43
C TRP A 191 -8.80 6.34 -9.58
N HIS A 192 -9.74 5.44 -9.93
CA HIS A 192 -10.70 5.67 -11.01
C HIS A 192 -11.66 6.82 -10.68
N VAL A 193 -12.16 6.87 -9.45
CA VAL A 193 -13.04 7.97 -9.00
C VAL A 193 -12.27 9.29 -8.91
N ALA A 194 -11.03 9.27 -8.39
CA ALA A 194 -10.18 10.45 -8.36
C ALA A 194 -9.93 11.01 -9.77
N ALA A 195 -9.69 10.13 -10.74
CA ALA A 195 -9.52 10.52 -12.15
C ALA A 195 -10.81 11.10 -12.74
N ALA A 196 -11.95 10.45 -12.53
CA ALA A 196 -13.25 10.93 -13.02
C ALA A 196 -13.64 12.30 -12.42
N LEU A 197 -13.24 12.57 -11.18
CA LEU A 197 -13.43 13.85 -10.51
C LEU A 197 -12.37 14.91 -10.88
N GLY A 198 -11.44 14.61 -11.79
CA GLY A 198 -10.39 15.53 -12.22
C GLY A 198 -9.33 15.82 -11.14
N LEU A 199 -9.17 14.91 -10.15
CA LEU A 199 -8.20 15.04 -9.06
C LEU A 199 -6.81 14.49 -9.43
N VAL A 200 -6.69 13.76 -10.54
CA VAL A 200 -5.41 13.27 -11.07
C VAL A 200 -4.84 14.28 -12.07
N LYS A 201 -3.53 14.45 -12.10
CA LYS A 201 -2.83 15.29 -13.09
C LYS A 201 -2.97 14.64 -14.47
N PRO A 202 -3.45 15.38 -15.50
CA PRO A 202 -3.79 14.81 -16.82
C PRO A 202 -2.62 14.13 -17.53
N ASP A 203 -1.42 14.68 -17.40
CA ASP A 203 -0.18 14.16 -17.98
C ASP A 203 0.28 12.82 -17.35
N THR A 204 -0.30 12.43 -16.22
CA THR A 204 0.02 11.20 -15.50
C THR A 204 -1.06 10.11 -15.64
N MET A 205 -2.12 10.37 -16.41
CA MET A 205 -3.27 9.45 -16.59
C MET A 205 -2.94 8.18 -17.38
N ALA A 206 -1.89 8.20 -18.21
CA ALA A 206 -1.52 7.04 -19.05
C ALA A 206 -1.23 5.79 -18.22
N GLY A 207 -0.66 5.92 -17.02
CA GLY A 207 -0.43 4.80 -16.10
C GLY A 207 -1.72 4.15 -15.62
N LEU A 208 -2.80 4.91 -15.45
CA LEU A 208 -4.11 4.40 -15.06
C LEU A 208 -4.81 3.67 -16.21
N ALA A 209 -4.72 4.21 -17.43
CA ALA A 209 -5.27 3.58 -18.63
C ALA A 209 -4.57 2.27 -18.98
N ALA A 210 -3.24 2.19 -18.80
CA ALA A 210 -2.49 0.95 -19.02
C ALA A 210 -2.94 -0.19 -18.09
N ASN A 211 -3.31 0.13 -16.85
CA ASN A 211 -3.87 -0.84 -15.91
C ASN A 211 -5.28 -1.31 -16.29
N LEU A 212 -6.04 -0.52 -17.07
CA LEU A 212 -7.36 -0.90 -17.56
C LEU A 212 -7.29 -1.75 -18.84
N THR A 213 -6.32 -1.49 -19.71
CA THR A 213 -6.18 -2.17 -21.01
C THR A 213 -5.38 -3.48 -20.94
N ALA A 214 -4.57 -3.69 -19.89
CA ALA A 214 -3.86 -4.95 -19.67
C ALA A 214 -4.80 -6.14 -19.33
N ARG A 215 -6.10 -5.98 -19.41
CA ARG A 215 -7.10 -6.91 -18.86
C ARG A 215 -7.67 -7.89 -19.84
N HIS A 216 -7.18 -8.11 -21.01
CA HIS A 216 -7.44 -9.34 -21.81
C HIS A 216 -6.56 -9.28 -23.04
N PRO A 217 -5.62 -10.20 -23.24
CA PRO A 217 -5.34 -10.61 -24.60
C PRO A 217 -6.67 -11.16 -25.13
N ALA A 218 -7.14 -10.61 -26.24
CA ALA A 218 -8.29 -11.17 -26.93
C ALA A 218 -7.99 -12.65 -27.21
N GLU A 219 -8.88 -13.55 -26.76
CA GLU A 219 -8.93 -14.90 -27.26
C GLU A 219 -9.21 -14.90 -28.77
#